data_e0c919da8a5016f626c01509ed879e19
#
_entry.id   e0c919da8a5016f626c01509ed879e19
#
_cell.length_a   1.000
_cell.length_b   1.000
_cell.length_c   1.000
_cell.angle_alpha   90.00
_cell.angle_beta   90.00
_cell.angle_gamma   90.00
#
_symmetry.space_group_name_H-M   'P 1'
#
loop_
_entity.id
_entity.type
_entity.pdbx_description
1 polymer ?
#
loop_
_entity_poly.entity_id
_entity_poly.type
_entity_poly.pdbx_seq_one_letter_code
_entity_poly.pdbx_strand_id
1 'polypeptide(L)'
;ARTKGQKKYLHATLDNDIVFAVGPAGTGKTYQAVASAVAALKNKEVDKIVITRPAVEAGERLGFLPGDLKEKIDPYLTPLYDALRFMLPSDKLKLFLESRVIEIAPLAYMRGRTLHNAFMILDEAQNATKMQMKMFLTRLGVTSKAIITGDITQIDLPPSDKSGLIDAINVLKNVNGISFVEFDSRDVVRHKLVKKIISAY
;
A
#
# COMPACT_ATOMS: atom_id res chain seq x y z
N ALA A 1 6.61 3.37 -15.89
CA ALA A 1 6.64 1.90 -15.86
C ALA A 1 7.82 1.37 -16.68
N ARG A 2 8.59 0.46 -16.12
CA ARG A 2 9.79 -0.14 -16.75
C ARG A 2 9.54 -1.57 -17.25
N THR A 3 8.57 -2.28 -16.68
CA THR A 3 8.22 -3.67 -17.01
C THR A 3 6.81 -3.80 -17.56
N LYS A 4 6.49 -4.99 -18.12
CA LYS A 4 5.13 -5.26 -18.61
C LYS A 4 4.11 -5.29 -17.46
N GLY A 5 4.47 -5.90 -16.32
CA GLY A 5 3.63 -5.92 -15.12
C GLY A 5 3.33 -4.51 -14.61
N GLN A 6 4.36 -3.65 -14.55
CA GLN A 6 4.20 -2.25 -14.17
C GLN A 6 3.29 -1.46 -15.13
N LYS A 7 3.35 -1.71 -16.43
CA LYS A 7 2.44 -1.09 -17.40
C LYS A 7 1.00 -1.55 -17.18
N LYS A 8 0.79 -2.88 -17.02
CA LYS A 8 -0.53 -3.45 -16.72
C LYS A 8 -1.12 -2.85 -15.45
N TYR A 9 -0.30 -2.70 -14.40
CA TYR A 9 -0.72 -2.09 -13.14
C TYR A 9 -1.17 -0.65 -13.31
N LEU A 10 -0.42 0.16 -14.06
CA LEU A 10 -0.81 1.55 -14.34
C LEU A 10 -2.16 1.62 -15.07
N HIS A 11 -2.38 0.82 -16.12
CA HIS A 11 -3.66 0.77 -16.82
C HIS A 11 -4.79 0.31 -15.90
N ALA A 12 -4.58 -0.76 -15.13
CA ALA A 12 -5.58 -1.24 -14.17
C ALA A 12 -6.00 -0.13 -13.17
N THR A 13 -5.05 0.70 -12.71
CA THR A 13 -5.33 1.81 -11.79
C THR A 13 -6.15 2.93 -12.43
N LEU A 14 -6.01 3.14 -13.74
CA LEU A 14 -6.83 4.12 -14.46
C LEU A 14 -8.27 3.63 -14.64
N ASP A 15 -8.43 2.34 -14.94
CA ASP A 15 -9.69 1.75 -15.40
C ASP A 15 -10.58 1.22 -14.25
N ASN A 16 -10.07 1.10 -13.02
CA ASN A 16 -10.79 0.49 -11.90
C ASN A 16 -10.75 1.34 -10.64
N ASP A 17 -11.76 1.16 -9.77
CA ASP A 17 -11.85 1.84 -8.48
C ASP A 17 -10.97 1.18 -7.42
N ILE A 18 -10.81 -0.13 -7.47
CA ILE A 18 -9.97 -0.90 -6.55
C ILE A 18 -8.99 -1.77 -7.35
N VAL A 19 -7.69 -1.66 -7.01
CA VAL A 19 -6.65 -2.46 -7.65
C VAL A 19 -5.81 -3.17 -6.59
N PHE A 20 -5.70 -4.49 -6.71
CA PHE A 20 -4.77 -5.31 -5.96
C PHE A 20 -3.52 -5.54 -6.78
N ALA A 21 -2.37 -5.14 -6.25
CA ALA A 21 -1.05 -5.32 -6.84
C ALA A 21 -0.26 -6.32 -5.98
N VAL A 22 -0.13 -7.56 -6.43
CA VAL A 22 0.41 -8.67 -5.65
C VAL A 22 1.65 -9.24 -6.31
N GLY A 23 2.66 -9.57 -5.53
CA GLY A 23 3.88 -10.22 -6.02
C GLY A 23 5.13 -9.86 -5.23
N PRO A 24 6.30 -10.32 -5.66
CA PRO A 24 7.53 -10.24 -4.88
C PRO A 24 8.00 -8.81 -4.63
N ALA A 25 8.81 -8.66 -3.57
CA ALA A 25 9.46 -7.40 -3.24
C ALA A 25 10.37 -6.89 -4.39
N GLY A 26 10.47 -5.56 -4.54
CA GLY A 26 11.32 -4.94 -5.57
C GLY A 26 10.69 -4.84 -6.96
N THR A 27 9.42 -5.15 -7.13
CA THR A 27 8.66 -4.94 -8.38
C THR A 27 8.09 -3.52 -8.51
N GLY A 28 8.20 -2.69 -7.46
CA GLY A 28 7.78 -1.29 -7.47
C GLY A 28 6.30 -1.07 -7.17
N LYS A 29 5.59 -2.03 -6.57
CA LYS A 29 4.16 -1.94 -6.22
C LYS A 29 3.83 -0.67 -5.43
N THR A 30 4.46 -0.51 -4.28
CA THR A 30 4.26 0.64 -3.38
C THR A 30 4.63 1.96 -4.07
N TYR A 31 5.77 1.98 -4.76
CA TYR A 31 6.22 3.18 -5.49
C TYR A 31 5.20 3.63 -6.54
N GLN A 32 4.68 2.70 -7.35
CA GLN A 32 3.68 3.03 -8.37
C GLN A 32 2.32 3.39 -7.77
N ALA A 33 1.92 2.77 -6.65
CA ALA A 33 0.71 3.16 -5.92
C ALA A 33 0.78 4.62 -5.48
N VAL A 34 1.89 5.01 -4.84
CA VAL A 34 2.12 6.40 -4.40
C VAL A 34 2.20 7.35 -5.61
N ALA A 35 2.87 6.95 -6.70
CA ALA A 35 2.94 7.76 -7.92
C ALA A 35 1.56 8.02 -8.54
N SER A 36 0.71 6.99 -8.60
CA SER A 36 -0.66 7.12 -9.12
C SER A 36 -1.50 8.04 -8.23
N ALA A 37 -1.38 7.91 -6.90
CA ALA A 37 -2.08 8.77 -5.96
C ALA A 37 -1.65 10.23 -6.07
N VAL A 38 -0.34 10.49 -6.17
CA VAL A 38 0.19 11.85 -6.36
C VAL A 38 -0.24 12.44 -7.70
N ALA A 39 -0.31 11.64 -8.76
CA ALA A 39 -0.81 12.08 -10.06
C ALA A 39 -2.30 12.46 -9.96
N ALA A 40 -3.13 11.62 -9.37
CA ALA A 40 -4.56 11.89 -9.17
C ALA A 40 -4.80 13.17 -8.34
N LEU A 41 -4.01 13.38 -7.28
CA LEU A 41 -4.07 14.62 -6.48
C LEU A 41 -3.66 15.85 -7.29
N LYS A 42 -2.59 15.76 -8.09
CA LYS A 42 -2.14 16.87 -8.96
C LYS A 42 -3.15 17.20 -10.04
N ASN A 43 -3.83 16.20 -10.57
CA ASN A 43 -4.88 16.35 -11.59
C ASN A 43 -6.22 16.77 -10.99
N LYS A 44 -6.33 16.91 -9.65
CA LYS A 44 -7.58 17.23 -8.94
C LYS A 44 -8.68 16.18 -9.14
N GLU A 45 -8.29 14.93 -9.37
CA GLU A 45 -9.20 13.79 -9.43
C GLU A 45 -9.63 13.36 -8.03
N VAL A 46 -8.79 13.64 -7.03
CA VAL A 46 -9.04 13.44 -5.61
C VAL A 46 -8.57 14.63 -4.80
N ASP A 47 -9.14 14.82 -3.61
CA ASP A 47 -8.82 15.93 -2.69
C ASP A 47 -7.73 15.54 -1.68
N LYS A 48 -7.54 14.24 -1.46
CA LYS A 48 -6.57 13.74 -0.48
C LYS A 48 -6.03 12.34 -0.82
N ILE A 49 -4.88 12.05 -0.23
CA ILE A 49 -4.25 10.73 -0.25
C ILE A 49 -4.21 10.19 1.18
N VAL A 50 -4.64 8.95 1.38
CA VAL A 50 -4.55 8.25 2.67
C VAL A 50 -3.78 6.97 2.48
N ILE A 51 -2.59 6.88 3.08
CA ILE A 51 -1.72 5.72 3.00
C ILE A 51 -1.73 5.01 4.35
N THR A 52 -2.01 3.72 4.32
CA THR A 52 -2.06 2.91 5.53
C THR A 52 -1.20 1.67 5.39
N ARG A 53 -0.73 1.19 6.52
CA ARG A 53 0.02 -0.06 6.63
C ARG A 53 -0.45 -0.82 7.88
N PRO A 54 -0.61 -2.15 7.83
CA PRO A 54 -0.83 -2.94 9.02
C PRO A 54 0.35 -2.76 9.98
N ALA A 55 0.08 -2.53 11.25
CA ALA A 55 1.10 -2.59 12.28
C ALA A 55 1.28 -4.07 12.65
N VAL A 56 2.32 -4.70 12.13
CA VAL A 56 2.70 -6.08 12.48
C VAL A 56 4.02 -6.02 13.20
N GLU A 57 4.08 -6.68 14.33
CA GLU A 57 5.30 -6.89 15.09
C GLU A 57 6.16 -7.95 14.36
N ALA A 58 7.00 -7.52 13.41
CA ALA A 58 7.97 -8.41 12.78
C ALA A 58 9.06 -8.81 13.77
N GLY A 59 8.78 -9.82 14.60
CA GLY A 59 9.76 -10.41 15.54
C GLY A 59 10.07 -9.56 16.79
N GLU A 60 9.84 -8.26 16.77
CA GLU A 60 9.99 -7.36 17.93
C GLU A 60 8.61 -6.87 18.36
N ARG A 61 8.23 -7.17 19.59
CA ARG A 61 6.96 -6.69 20.14
C ARG A 61 7.01 -5.17 20.30
N LEU A 62 6.11 -4.44 19.65
CA LEU A 62 5.97 -2.97 19.76
C LEU A 62 5.97 -2.49 21.22
N GLY A 63 5.57 -3.35 22.16
CA GLY A 63 5.60 -3.09 23.59
C GLY A 63 7.00 -2.89 24.19
N PHE A 64 8.07 -3.40 23.57
CA PHE A 64 9.45 -3.27 24.06
C PHE A 64 10.20 -2.06 23.49
N LEU A 65 9.69 -1.39 22.47
CA LEU A 65 10.32 -0.19 21.94
C LEU A 65 10.03 1.01 22.88
N PRO A 66 11.03 1.84 23.21
CA PRO A 66 10.81 3.08 23.95
C PRO A 66 10.04 4.09 23.11
N GLY A 67 9.27 4.95 23.77
CA GLY A 67 8.52 6.02 23.10
C GLY A 67 7.01 5.80 23.07
N ASP A 68 6.30 6.79 22.55
CA ASP A 68 4.85 6.71 22.36
C ASP A 68 4.50 5.81 21.16
N LEU A 69 3.21 5.52 20.96
CA LEU A 69 2.75 4.63 19.88
C LEU A 69 3.15 5.16 18.49
N LYS A 70 3.19 6.47 18.31
CA LYS A 70 3.56 7.12 17.05
C LYS A 70 5.05 6.90 16.76
N GLU A 71 5.91 7.15 17.74
CA GLU A 71 7.36 6.94 17.61
C GLU A 71 7.72 5.49 17.31
N LYS A 72 6.96 4.53 17.85
CA LYS A 72 7.14 3.10 17.58
C LYS A 72 6.74 2.68 16.16
N ILE A 73 5.78 3.36 15.57
CA ILE A 73 5.23 3.02 14.25
C ILE A 73 5.97 3.77 13.12
N ASP A 74 6.50 4.96 13.37
CA ASP A 74 7.18 5.79 12.36
C ASP A 74 8.26 5.06 11.55
N PRO A 75 9.12 4.18 12.11
CA PRO A 75 10.09 3.42 11.32
C PRO A 75 9.45 2.55 10.23
N TYR A 76 8.27 1.98 10.50
CA TYR A 76 7.56 1.14 9.54
C TYR A 76 6.91 1.95 8.40
N LEU A 77 6.71 3.26 8.62
CA LEU A 77 6.15 4.18 7.63
C LEU A 77 7.22 4.90 6.80
N THR A 78 8.50 4.82 7.18
CA THR A 78 9.62 5.46 6.48
C THR A 78 9.64 5.19 4.98
N PRO A 79 9.45 3.96 4.46
CA PRO A 79 9.44 3.70 3.03
C PRO A 79 8.35 4.46 2.26
N LEU A 80 7.23 4.77 2.92
CA LEU A 80 6.15 5.55 2.32
C LEU A 80 6.50 7.04 2.24
N TYR A 81 7.14 7.58 3.28
CA TYR A 81 7.69 8.95 3.25
C TYR A 81 8.76 9.09 2.17
N ASP A 82 9.64 8.10 2.01
CA ASP A 82 10.68 8.13 0.99
C ASP A 82 10.07 8.12 -0.42
N ALA A 83 9.05 7.29 -0.66
CA ALA A 83 8.34 7.30 -1.94
C ALA A 83 7.73 8.67 -2.25
N LEU A 84 7.11 9.33 -1.27
CA LEU A 84 6.53 10.67 -1.44
C LEU A 84 7.61 11.73 -1.70
N ARG A 85 8.76 11.68 -1.01
CA ARG A 85 9.90 12.59 -1.22
C ARG A 85 10.48 12.54 -2.63
N PHE A 86 10.44 11.37 -3.28
CA PHE A 86 10.82 11.25 -4.69
C PHE A 86 9.85 11.93 -5.66
N MET A 87 8.62 12.20 -5.26
CA MET A 87 7.54 12.66 -6.14
C MET A 87 7.10 14.10 -5.89
N LEU A 88 7.41 14.61 -4.71
CA LEU A 88 7.00 15.94 -4.25
C LEU A 88 8.20 16.72 -3.71
N PRO A 89 8.33 18.02 -4.01
CA PRO A 89 9.26 18.90 -3.33
C PRO A 89 9.03 18.89 -1.81
N SER A 90 10.12 18.99 -1.03
CA SER A 90 10.07 18.88 0.43
C SER A 90 9.08 19.85 1.08
N ASP A 91 9.06 21.11 0.64
CA ASP A 91 8.15 22.12 1.18
C ASP A 91 6.69 21.80 0.91
N LYS A 92 6.39 21.30 -0.30
CA LYS A 92 5.05 20.90 -0.69
C LYS A 92 4.59 19.66 0.07
N LEU A 93 5.47 18.68 0.26
CA LEU A 93 5.17 17.48 1.04
C LEU A 93 4.87 17.86 2.50
N LYS A 94 5.68 18.72 3.10
CA LYS A 94 5.47 19.22 4.46
C LYS A 94 4.09 19.88 4.60
N LEU A 95 3.76 20.81 3.70
CA LEU A 95 2.45 21.47 3.68
C LEU A 95 1.28 20.47 3.57
N PHE A 96 1.41 19.47 2.69
CA PHE A 96 0.36 18.47 2.48
C PHE A 96 0.17 17.53 3.69
N LEU A 97 1.24 17.22 4.42
CA LEU A 97 1.16 16.44 5.65
C LEU A 97 0.54 17.27 6.80
N GLU A 98 0.95 18.51 6.97
CA GLU A 98 0.40 19.42 7.99
C GLU A 98 -1.09 19.72 7.77
N SER A 99 -1.49 19.95 6.53
CA SER A 99 -2.89 20.18 6.14
C SER A 99 -3.75 18.92 6.02
N ARG A 100 -3.15 17.72 6.22
CA ARG A 100 -3.81 16.42 6.07
C ARG A 100 -4.38 16.15 4.66
N VAL A 101 -3.87 16.82 3.65
CA VAL A 101 -4.09 16.47 2.23
C VAL A 101 -3.41 15.14 1.92
N ILE A 102 -2.25 14.88 2.54
CA ILE A 102 -1.62 13.56 2.58
C ILE A 102 -1.58 13.10 4.03
N GLU A 103 -2.14 11.93 4.29
CA GLU A 103 -2.16 11.29 5.61
C GLU A 103 -1.48 9.92 5.51
N ILE A 104 -0.55 9.66 6.41
CA ILE A 104 0.07 8.33 6.59
C ILE A 104 -0.27 7.88 8.01
N ALA A 105 -0.93 6.74 8.13
CA ALA A 105 -1.42 6.27 9.41
C ALA A 105 -1.48 4.73 9.49
N PRO A 106 -1.38 4.16 10.69
CA PRO A 106 -1.66 2.75 10.91
C PRO A 106 -3.07 2.38 10.44
N LEU A 107 -3.22 1.16 9.90
CA LEU A 107 -4.50 0.68 9.39
C LEU A 107 -5.65 0.77 10.42
N ALA A 108 -5.35 0.58 11.71
CA ALA A 108 -6.34 0.68 12.79
C ALA A 108 -7.06 2.05 12.84
N TYR A 109 -6.40 3.13 12.40
CA TYR A 109 -6.96 4.48 12.41
C TYR A 109 -7.99 4.73 11.30
N MET A 110 -8.21 3.75 10.43
CA MET A 110 -9.25 3.79 9.40
C MET A 110 -10.64 3.42 9.92
N ARG A 111 -10.71 2.83 11.11
CA ARG A 111 -11.98 2.38 11.69
C ARG A 111 -12.97 3.53 11.88
N GLY A 112 -14.22 3.33 11.45
CA GLY A 112 -15.31 4.32 11.61
C GLY A 112 -15.27 5.49 10.61
N ARG A 113 -14.30 5.52 9.70
CA ARG A 113 -14.18 6.58 8.68
C ARG A 113 -14.89 6.17 7.40
N THR A 114 -15.34 7.17 6.63
CA THR A 114 -15.67 7.04 5.21
C THR A 114 -14.87 8.10 4.47
N LEU A 115 -14.10 7.68 3.47
CA LEU A 115 -13.16 8.54 2.76
C LEU A 115 -13.75 8.86 1.39
N HIS A 116 -14.24 10.07 1.21
CA HIS A 116 -14.74 10.59 -0.07
C HIS A 116 -13.64 11.36 -0.80
N ASN A 117 -13.69 11.37 -2.13
CA ASN A 117 -12.73 12.08 -2.99
C ASN A 117 -11.28 11.78 -2.60
N ALA A 118 -10.98 10.52 -2.27
CA ALA A 118 -9.72 10.13 -1.70
C ALA A 118 -9.03 9.03 -2.52
N PHE A 119 -7.71 9.09 -2.60
CA PHE A 119 -6.90 7.99 -3.07
C PHE A 119 -6.35 7.24 -1.85
N MET A 120 -6.83 6.01 -1.67
CA MET A 120 -6.49 5.17 -0.53
C MET A 120 -5.40 4.15 -0.93
N ILE A 121 -4.42 3.96 -0.08
CA ILE A 121 -3.38 2.93 -0.26
C ILE A 121 -3.31 2.07 0.99
N LEU A 122 -3.39 0.74 0.83
CA LEU A 122 -3.04 -0.23 1.85
C LEU A 122 -1.78 -0.96 1.41
N ASP A 123 -0.66 -0.62 2.03
CA ASP A 123 0.64 -1.24 1.76
C ASP A 123 0.91 -2.41 2.71
N GLU A 124 1.70 -3.41 2.27
CA GLU A 124 2.00 -4.65 3.00
C GLU A 124 0.73 -5.39 3.47
N ALA A 125 -0.26 -5.42 2.60
CA ALA A 125 -1.61 -5.90 2.90
C ALA A 125 -1.68 -7.41 3.22
N GLN A 126 -0.64 -8.20 2.90
CA GLN A 126 -0.55 -9.60 3.32
C GLN A 126 -0.56 -9.75 4.84
N ASN A 127 -0.15 -8.68 5.56
CA ASN A 127 -0.11 -8.60 7.01
C ASN A 127 -1.39 -8.01 7.63
N ALA A 128 -2.42 -7.76 6.84
CA ALA A 128 -3.75 -7.44 7.35
C ALA A 128 -4.56 -8.73 7.56
N THR A 129 -5.26 -8.83 8.68
CA THR A 129 -6.23 -9.91 8.89
C THR A 129 -7.44 -9.74 7.98
N LYS A 130 -8.26 -10.78 7.80
CA LYS A 130 -9.51 -10.72 7.04
C LYS A 130 -10.44 -9.60 7.51
N MET A 131 -10.56 -9.39 8.82
CA MET A 131 -11.39 -8.33 9.38
C MET A 131 -10.83 -6.95 9.06
N GLN A 132 -9.52 -6.76 9.14
CA GLN A 132 -8.85 -5.50 8.80
C GLN A 132 -8.95 -5.19 7.31
N MET A 133 -8.79 -6.17 6.43
CA MET A 133 -8.96 -6.01 4.99
C MET A 133 -10.39 -5.56 4.65
N LYS A 134 -11.39 -6.26 5.18
CA LYS A 134 -12.80 -5.88 5.00
C LYS A 134 -13.06 -4.48 5.55
N MET A 135 -12.54 -4.17 6.73
CA MET A 135 -12.65 -2.85 7.34
C MET A 135 -12.08 -1.78 6.42
N PHE A 136 -10.89 -1.95 5.85
CA PHE A 136 -10.26 -1.00 4.92
C PHE A 136 -11.09 -0.79 3.66
N LEU A 137 -11.46 -1.87 2.97
CA LEU A 137 -12.20 -1.80 1.72
C LEU A 137 -13.55 -1.10 1.86
N THR A 138 -14.20 -1.25 3.03
CA THR A 138 -15.47 -0.59 3.32
C THR A 138 -15.31 0.89 3.75
N ARG A 139 -14.10 1.44 3.74
CA ARG A 139 -13.86 2.90 3.91
C ARG A 139 -14.00 3.69 2.62
N LEU A 140 -14.02 2.98 1.47
CA LEU A 140 -14.15 3.61 0.16
C LEU A 140 -15.45 4.41 0.08
N GLY A 141 -15.32 5.71 -0.04
CA GLY A 141 -16.44 6.64 -0.23
C GLY A 141 -16.65 6.97 -1.71
N VAL A 142 -17.62 7.81 -1.99
CA VAL A 142 -17.94 8.25 -3.35
C VAL A 142 -16.70 8.95 -3.96
N THR A 143 -16.46 8.69 -5.26
CA THR A 143 -15.35 9.26 -6.05
C THR A 143 -13.95 8.96 -5.48
N SER A 144 -13.81 7.86 -4.74
CA SER A 144 -12.53 7.42 -4.21
C SER A 144 -11.98 6.20 -4.94
N LYS A 145 -10.66 6.07 -4.94
CA LYS A 145 -9.93 4.91 -5.46
C LYS A 145 -9.12 4.26 -4.35
N ALA A 146 -8.89 2.95 -4.46
CA ALA A 146 -8.04 2.22 -3.54
C ALA A 146 -7.03 1.33 -4.26
N ILE A 147 -5.79 1.36 -3.81
CA ILE A 147 -4.76 0.41 -4.22
C ILE A 147 -4.33 -0.40 -3.00
N ILE A 148 -4.29 -1.72 -3.18
CA ILE A 148 -3.84 -2.66 -2.18
C ILE A 148 -2.57 -3.33 -2.70
N THR A 149 -1.44 -3.15 -2.02
CA THR A 149 -0.16 -3.75 -2.38
C THR A 149 0.23 -4.83 -1.38
N GLY A 150 0.83 -5.91 -1.85
CA GLY A 150 1.29 -6.97 -0.94
C GLY A 150 2.10 -8.07 -1.61
N ASP A 151 2.70 -8.90 -0.77
CA ASP A 151 3.48 -10.07 -1.15
C ASP A 151 3.01 -11.28 -0.33
N ILE A 152 2.29 -12.20 -0.96
CA ILE A 152 1.73 -13.37 -0.27
C ILE A 152 2.79 -14.38 0.22
N THR A 153 4.05 -14.18 -0.16
CA THR A 153 5.18 -15.01 0.31
C THR A 153 5.81 -14.46 1.59
N GLN A 154 5.48 -13.22 1.99
CA GLN A 154 6.04 -12.52 3.15
C GLN A 154 4.95 -12.20 4.18
N ILE A 155 4.29 -13.23 4.70
CA ILE A 155 3.24 -13.10 5.71
C ILE A 155 3.87 -13.23 7.09
N ASP A 156 3.82 -12.13 7.87
CA ASP A 156 4.35 -12.04 9.24
C ASP A 156 3.24 -12.13 10.30
N LEU A 157 2.02 -12.47 9.90
CA LEU A 157 0.91 -12.66 10.83
C LEU A 157 1.16 -13.87 11.77
N PRO A 158 0.65 -13.81 13.02
CA PRO A 158 0.64 -14.97 13.88
C PRO A 158 -0.02 -16.19 13.23
N PRO A 159 0.41 -17.43 13.52
CA PRO A 159 -0.15 -18.65 12.91
C PRO A 159 -1.66 -18.83 13.08
N SER A 160 -2.25 -18.20 14.10
CA SER A 160 -3.71 -18.18 14.35
C SER A 160 -4.48 -17.33 13.34
N ASP A 161 -3.81 -16.39 12.68
CA ASP A 161 -4.43 -15.40 11.83
C ASP A 161 -4.22 -15.73 10.34
N LYS A 162 -5.27 -15.52 9.56
CA LYS A 162 -5.22 -15.70 8.10
C LYS A 162 -5.07 -14.36 7.40
N SER A 163 -4.21 -14.32 6.40
CA SER A 163 -4.02 -13.13 5.57
C SER A 163 -5.33 -12.73 4.86
N GLY A 164 -5.76 -11.50 5.12
CA GLY A 164 -6.92 -10.90 4.47
C GLY A 164 -6.67 -10.63 2.99
N LEU A 165 -5.43 -10.49 2.56
CA LEU A 165 -5.08 -10.34 1.15
C LEU A 165 -5.42 -11.61 0.36
N ILE A 166 -5.05 -12.78 0.87
CA ILE A 166 -5.38 -14.07 0.24
C ILE A 166 -6.88 -14.28 0.19
N ASP A 167 -7.59 -13.98 1.28
CA ASP A 167 -9.06 -14.08 1.33
C ASP A 167 -9.72 -13.13 0.31
N ALA A 168 -9.26 -11.88 0.24
CA ALA A 168 -9.79 -10.89 -0.70
C ALA A 168 -9.60 -11.29 -2.16
N ILE A 169 -8.45 -11.84 -2.53
CA ILE A 169 -8.17 -12.36 -3.89
C ILE A 169 -9.22 -13.44 -4.27
N ASN A 170 -9.53 -14.34 -3.34
CA ASN A 170 -10.49 -15.42 -3.60
C ASN A 170 -11.94 -14.93 -3.70
N VAL A 171 -12.32 -14.00 -2.82
CA VAL A 171 -13.74 -13.56 -2.70
C VAL A 171 -14.09 -12.48 -3.73
N LEU A 172 -13.15 -11.60 -4.08
CA LEU A 172 -13.43 -10.41 -4.89
C LEU A 172 -13.05 -10.52 -6.37
N LYS A 173 -12.45 -11.63 -6.81
CA LYS A 173 -11.94 -11.80 -8.18
C LYS A 173 -12.97 -11.57 -9.31
N ASN A 174 -14.26 -11.71 -9.03
CA ASN A 174 -15.34 -11.56 -10.01
C ASN A 174 -16.19 -10.30 -9.77
N VAL A 175 -15.72 -9.37 -8.92
CA VAL A 175 -16.44 -8.13 -8.64
C VAL A 175 -16.03 -7.07 -9.65
N ASN A 176 -16.99 -6.51 -10.39
CA ASN A 176 -16.76 -5.44 -11.34
C ASN A 176 -16.20 -4.19 -10.63
N GLY A 177 -15.25 -3.50 -11.27
CA GLY A 177 -14.55 -2.35 -10.68
C GLY A 177 -13.36 -2.71 -9.79
N ILE A 178 -13.09 -4.01 -9.59
CA ILE A 178 -11.91 -4.52 -8.88
C ILE A 178 -11.00 -5.25 -9.86
N SER A 179 -9.73 -4.87 -9.87
CA SER A 179 -8.71 -5.51 -10.72
C SER A 179 -7.59 -6.12 -9.88
N PHE A 180 -7.05 -7.24 -10.36
CA PHE A 180 -5.91 -7.93 -9.75
C PHE A 180 -4.74 -7.94 -10.74
N VAL A 181 -3.60 -7.42 -10.30
CA VAL A 181 -2.35 -7.40 -11.06
C VAL A 181 -1.32 -8.21 -10.31
N GLU A 182 -0.89 -9.29 -10.93
CA GLU A 182 0.16 -10.15 -10.40
C GLU A 182 1.51 -9.75 -11.01
N PHE A 183 2.50 -9.59 -10.15
CA PHE A 183 3.91 -9.37 -10.49
C PHE A 183 4.69 -10.65 -10.26
N ASP A 184 5.69 -10.86 -11.08
CA ASP A 184 6.61 -12.01 -10.95
C ASP A 184 8.08 -11.56 -10.91
N SER A 185 9.00 -12.53 -10.91
CA SER A 185 10.45 -12.27 -10.85
C SER A 185 10.97 -11.42 -12.01
N ARG A 186 10.29 -11.41 -13.17
CA ARG A 186 10.64 -10.60 -14.35
C ARG A 186 10.39 -9.12 -14.14
N ASP A 187 9.48 -8.78 -13.22
CA ASP A 187 9.15 -7.41 -12.87
C ASP A 187 10.07 -6.83 -11.79
N VAL A 188 10.97 -7.63 -11.22
CA VAL A 188 11.89 -7.18 -10.17
C VAL A 188 12.94 -6.23 -10.72
N VAL A 189 12.88 -4.97 -10.30
CA VAL A 189 13.82 -3.90 -10.65
C VAL A 189 14.77 -3.66 -9.48
N ARG A 190 15.88 -4.40 -9.45
CA ARG A 190 16.91 -4.31 -8.42
C ARG A 190 18.31 -4.27 -9.06
N HIS A 191 19.28 -3.81 -8.28
CA HIS A 191 20.68 -3.86 -8.68
C HIS A 191 21.08 -5.31 -9.03
N LYS A 192 21.90 -5.51 -10.10
CA LYS A 192 22.29 -6.84 -10.57
C LYS A 192 22.92 -7.73 -9.48
N LEU A 193 23.70 -7.12 -8.59
CA LEU A 193 24.34 -7.82 -7.47
C LEU A 193 23.31 -8.29 -6.44
N VAL A 194 22.29 -7.47 -6.14
CA VAL A 194 21.21 -7.84 -5.21
C VAL A 194 20.42 -9.05 -5.72
N LYS A 195 20.16 -9.12 -7.04
CA LYS A 195 19.54 -10.31 -7.66
C LYS A 195 20.38 -11.56 -7.45
N LYS A 196 21.72 -11.46 -7.64
CA LYS A 196 22.64 -12.59 -7.43
C LYS A 196 22.68 -13.02 -5.96
N ILE A 197 22.68 -12.09 -5.02
CA ILE A 197 22.64 -12.38 -3.57
C ILE A 197 21.37 -13.17 -3.24
N ILE A 198 20.20 -12.68 -3.65
CA ILE A 198 18.91 -13.37 -3.38
C ILE A 198 18.86 -14.78 -3.99
N SER A 199 19.52 -14.99 -5.13
CA SER A 199 19.58 -16.32 -5.77
C SER A 199 20.58 -17.26 -5.13
N ALA A 200 21.48 -16.76 -4.28
CA ALA A 200 22.53 -17.55 -3.61
C ALA A 200 22.08 -18.03 -2.20
N TYR A 201 21.09 -17.37 -1.60
CA TYR A 201 20.43 -17.76 -0.34
C TYR A 201 19.14 -18.52 -0.61
#